data_fdd90b5d203786e44a39ffafaf3d50ea
#
_entry.id   fdd90b5d203786e44a39ffafaf3d50ea
#
_cell.length_a   1.000
_cell.length_b   1.000
_cell.length_c   1.000
_cell.angle_alpha   90.00
_cell.angle_beta   90.00
_cell.angle_gamma   90.00
#
_symmetry.space_group_name_H-M   'P 1'
#
loop_
_entity.id
_entity.type
_entity.pdbx_description
1 polymer ?
#
loop_
_entity_poly.entity_id
_entity_poly.type
_entity_poly.pdbx_seq_one_letter_code
_entity_poly.pdbx_strand_id
1 'polypeptide(L)'
;MDIQVLASGSSGNCYKISDGKTTILLDAGIPFKKIQEGLKFDTKSISGCFITHQHGDHSKAVPELLRRGFKVYSNEDVRSVFHGVQRLSDKLPYRQGSFIITPFTCQHDVECYGYHVQSIETNETLLYFTDTAYIKYRFRNIHYILAEANYSFDVMAENAKKGHVPWFVSERVVQTHMSIDTLLDFLKANDLHSVKEIYLLHLSNANSDAASFKTRVQKETGAVVYVY
;
A
#
# COMPACT_ATOMS: atom_id res chain seq x y z
N MET A 1 10.34 5.92 -11.72
CA MET A 1 10.15 6.32 -10.28
C MET A 1 11.14 5.58 -9.40
N ASP A 2 11.56 6.16 -8.27
CA ASP A 2 12.34 5.52 -7.21
C ASP A 2 11.39 5.15 -6.07
N ILE A 3 11.37 3.86 -5.71
CA ILE A 3 10.45 3.30 -4.72
C ILE A 3 11.29 2.68 -3.61
N GLN A 4 11.10 3.15 -2.38
CA GLN A 4 11.78 2.61 -1.21
C GLN A 4 10.76 2.18 -0.17
N VAL A 5 10.77 0.89 0.17
CA VAL A 5 9.97 0.34 1.26
C VAL A 5 10.70 0.60 2.58
N LEU A 6 10.14 1.46 3.42
CA LEU A 6 10.69 1.76 4.75
C LEU A 6 10.21 0.74 5.79
N ALA A 7 8.98 0.26 5.62
CA ALA A 7 8.38 -0.82 6.40
C ALA A 7 7.18 -1.39 5.67
N SER A 8 6.87 -2.69 5.90
CA SER A 8 5.71 -3.37 5.38
C SER A 8 5.26 -4.47 6.33
N GLY A 9 3.93 -4.60 6.55
CA GLY A 9 3.31 -5.61 7.39
C GLY A 9 2.55 -5.03 8.60
N SER A 10 1.96 -5.88 9.42
CA SER A 10 1.12 -5.51 10.57
C SER A 10 1.85 -4.74 11.69
N SER A 11 3.17 -4.65 11.65
CA SER A 11 3.97 -3.82 12.56
C SER A 11 4.09 -2.36 12.11
N GLY A 12 3.75 -2.08 10.85
CA GLY A 12 3.69 -0.74 10.27
C GLY A 12 4.08 -0.70 8.80
N ASN A 13 3.42 0.17 8.07
CA ASN A 13 3.55 0.36 6.64
C ASN A 13 4.01 1.79 6.34
N CYS A 14 5.04 1.94 5.52
CA CYS A 14 5.53 3.25 5.08
C CYS A 14 6.39 3.09 3.82
N TYR A 15 6.06 3.83 2.77
CA TYR A 15 6.72 3.76 1.48
C TYR A 15 7.09 5.15 1.00
N LYS A 16 8.35 5.33 0.56
CA LYS A 16 8.82 6.56 -0.07
C LYS A 16 8.75 6.40 -1.59
N ILE A 17 8.12 7.34 -2.26
CA ILE A 17 8.01 7.40 -3.71
C ILE A 17 8.60 8.71 -4.21
N SER A 18 9.53 8.64 -5.16
CA SER A 18 10.15 9.82 -5.77
C SER A 18 10.24 9.70 -7.30
N ASP A 19 10.04 10.79 -8.00
CA ASP A 19 10.29 10.90 -9.43
C ASP A 19 11.54 11.74 -9.77
N GLY A 20 12.37 12.00 -8.75
CA GLY A 20 13.55 12.84 -8.86
C GLY A 20 13.27 14.34 -8.60
N LYS A 21 12.03 14.79 -8.71
CA LYS A 21 11.62 16.18 -8.51
C LYS A 21 10.72 16.35 -7.27
N THR A 22 9.80 15.44 -7.08
CA THR A 22 8.89 15.39 -5.93
C THR A 22 9.07 14.07 -5.19
N THR A 23 9.04 14.12 -3.85
CA THR A 23 9.03 12.94 -3.00
C THR A 23 7.80 12.96 -2.11
N ILE A 24 7.09 11.84 -2.04
CA ILE A 24 5.92 11.63 -1.18
C ILE A 24 6.10 10.38 -0.32
N LEU A 25 5.32 10.31 0.75
CA LEU A 25 5.12 9.07 1.52
C LEU A 25 3.73 8.50 1.24
N LEU A 26 3.65 7.19 1.11
CA LEU A 26 2.42 6.42 1.18
C LEU A 26 2.44 5.67 2.50
N ASP A 27 1.44 5.93 3.33
CA ASP A 27 1.33 5.54 4.73
C ASP A 27 2.47 6.01 5.66
N ALA A 28 2.19 6.03 6.95
CA ALA A 28 3.10 6.43 8.02
C ALA A 28 2.86 5.60 9.28
N GLY A 29 2.78 4.28 9.13
CA GLY A 29 2.43 3.33 10.18
C GLY A 29 3.55 2.98 11.15
N ILE A 30 4.73 3.56 11.00
CA ILE A 30 5.90 3.36 11.86
C ILE A 30 6.23 4.63 12.65
N PRO A 31 6.96 4.53 13.79
CA PRO A 31 7.39 5.72 14.53
C PRO A 31 8.13 6.72 13.64
N PHE A 32 7.86 8.01 13.81
CA PHE A 32 8.48 9.07 12.99
C PHE A 32 10.01 9.00 12.98
N LYS A 33 10.63 8.60 14.09
CA LYS A 33 12.09 8.36 14.16
C LYS A 33 12.55 7.35 13.11
N LYS A 34 11.79 6.27 12.91
CA LYS A 34 12.09 5.26 11.87
C LYS A 34 11.91 5.81 10.46
N ILE A 35 10.92 6.66 10.25
CA ILE A 35 10.76 7.39 8.99
C ILE A 35 12.00 8.27 8.74
N GLN A 36 12.46 9.05 9.74
CA GLN A 36 13.65 9.88 9.62
C GLN A 36 14.91 9.05 9.27
N GLU A 37 15.12 7.93 9.97
CA GLU A 37 16.23 7.01 9.70
C GLU A 37 16.18 6.48 8.26
N GLY A 38 15.00 6.00 7.81
CA GLY A 38 14.79 5.50 6.45
C GLY A 38 14.99 6.56 5.37
N LEU A 39 14.67 7.81 5.66
CA LEU A 39 14.91 8.98 4.80
C LEU A 39 16.34 9.52 4.91
N LYS A 40 17.23 8.87 5.66
CA LYS A 40 18.58 9.38 5.96
C LYS A 40 18.55 10.82 6.49
N PHE A 41 17.52 11.14 7.29
CA PHE A 41 17.22 12.44 7.88
C PHE A 41 16.88 13.58 6.88
N ASP A 42 16.75 13.28 5.59
CA ASP A 42 16.25 14.26 4.62
C ASP A 42 14.71 14.30 4.59
N THR A 43 14.15 14.75 5.70
CA THR A 43 12.69 14.90 5.84
C THR A 43 12.14 16.12 5.10
N LYS A 44 12.99 17.08 4.74
CA LYS A 44 12.58 18.30 4.02
C LYS A 44 12.21 18.02 2.57
N SER A 45 12.72 16.93 1.99
CA SER A 45 12.37 16.51 0.62
C SER A 45 10.93 16.03 0.50
N ILE A 46 10.26 15.66 1.62
CA ILE A 46 8.90 15.14 1.61
C ILE A 46 7.89 16.26 1.35
N SER A 47 7.23 16.17 0.20
CA SER A 47 6.22 17.14 -0.22
C SER A 47 4.84 16.88 0.39
N GLY A 48 4.53 15.62 0.76
CA GLY A 48 3.27 15.21 1.36
C GLY A 48 3.26 13.74 1.75
N CYS A 49 2.35 13.36 2.65
CA CYS A 49 2.10 12.00 3.08
C CYS A 49 0.65 11.63 2.81
N PHE A 50 0.40 10.50 2.17
CA PHE A 50 -0.93 10.02 1.76
C PHE A 50 -1.25 8.76 2.55
N ILE A 51 -2.26 8.83 3.42
CA ILE A 51 -2.65 7.75 4.33
C ILE A 51 -3.83 7.00 3.74
N THR A 52 -3.76 5.67 3.72
CA THR A 52 -4.82 4.81 3.19
C THR A 52 -6.04 4.80 4.10
N HIS A 53 -5.83 4.56 5.42
CA HIS A 53 -6.90 4.46 6.42
C HIS A 53 -6.36 4.72 7.84
N GLN A 54 -7.26 4.68 8.83
CA GLN A 54 -6.98 5.14 10.20
C GLN A 54 -6.26 4.12 11.10
N HIS A 55 -6.10 2.85 10.72
CA HIS A 55 -5.44 1.86 11.58
C HIS A 55 -4.01 2.26 11.93
N GLY A 56 -3.57 1.88 13.14
CA GLY A 56 -2.30 2.35 13.70
C GLY A 56 -1.07 1.96 12.91
N ASP A 57 -1.09 0.81 12.22
CA ASP A 57 0.00 0.35 11.36
C ASP A 57 0.05 1.07 9.99
N HIS A 58 -0.86 2.02 9.74
CA HIS A 58 -0.85 2.93 8.59
C HIS A 58 -0.75 4.41 8.99
N SER A 59 -1.19 4.77 10.20
CA SER A 59 -1.36 6.17 10.62
C SER A 59 -0.54 6.59 11.85
N LYS A 60 0.27 5.72 12.43
CA LYS A 60 0.97 5.91 13.71
C LYS A 60 1.74 7.21 13.83
N ALA A 61 2.42 7.65 12.77
CA ALA A 61 3.21 8.87 12.79
C ALA A 61 2.41 10.11 12.39
N VAL A 62 1.13 10.02 12.02
CA VAL A 62 0.31 11.15 11.57
C VAL A 62 0.32 12.31 12.58
N PRO A 63 0.11 12.11 13.90
CA PRO A 63 0.15 13.21 14.86
C PRO A 63 1.50 13.95 14.85
N GLU A 64 2.61 13.22 14.76
CA GLU A 64 3.94 13.81 14.75
C GLU A 64 4.24 14.52 13.43
N LEU A 65 3.79 13.98 12.29
CA LEU A 65 3.91 14.62 10.98
C LEU A 65 3.18 15.97 10.98
N LEU A 66 1.92 16.00 11.45
CA LEU A 66 1.11 17.23 11.54
C LEU A 66 1.76 18.24 12.47
N ARG A 67 2.23 17.84 13.66
CA ARG A 67 2.91 18.71 14.63
C ARG A 67 4.17 19.35 14.04
N ARG A 68 4.84 18.67 13.12
CA ARG A 68 6.05 19.16 12.41
C ARG A 68 5.74 19.94 11.14
N GLY A 69 4.46 20.15 10.82
CA GLY A 69 4.03 20.95 9.66
C GLY A 69 4.04 20.20 8.33
N PHE A 70 4.13 18.85 8.33
CA PHE A 70 3.98 18.08 7.12
C PHE A 70 2.53 18.13 6.63
N LYS A 71 2.36 18.16 5.31
CA LYS A 71 1.06 18.00 4.67
C LYS A 71 0.68 16.54 4.69
N VAL A 72 -0.44 16.21 5.32
CA VAL A 72 -1.00 14.84 5.36
C VAL A 72 -2.37 14.84 4.69
N TYR A 73 -2.60 13.87 3.84
CA TYR A 73 -3.80 13.73 3.02
C TYR A 73 -4.44 12.36 3.21
N SER A 74 -5.77 12.30 3.28
CA SER A 74 -6.51 11.03 3.37
C SER A 74 -8.01 11.21 3.14
N ASN A 75 -8.80 10.17 3.48
CA ASN A 75 -10.25 10.15 3.51
C ASN A 75 -10.84 10.90 4.74
N GLU A 76 -12.16 10.90 4.85
CA GLU A 76 -12.86 11.61 5.95
C GLU A 76 -12.67 10.91 7.29
N ASP A 77 -12.61 9.57 7.33
CA ASP A 77 -12.42 8.83 8.59
C ASP A 77 -11.08 9.19 9.24
N VAL A 78 -9.98 9.17 8.47
CA VAL A 78 -8.66 9.59 8.98
C VAL A 78 -8.66 11.04 9.42
N ARG A 79 -9.32 11.93 8.65
CA ARG A 79 -9.45 13.36 9.00
C ARG A 79 -10.22 13.57 10.30
N SER A 80 -11.25 12.78 10.55
CA SER A 80 -12.06 12.87 11.78
C SER A 80 -11.25 12.49 13.02
N VAL A 81 -10.32 11.54 12.88
CA VAL A 81 -9.42 11.10 13.97
C VAL A 81 -8.25 12.06 14.15
N PHE A 82 -7.67 12.56 13.06
CA PHE A 82 -6.47 13.40 13.09
C PHE A 82 -6.76 14.79 12.53
N HIS A 83 -7.08 15.74 13.39
CA HIS A 83 -7.31 17.13 12.99
C HIS A 83 -6.08 17.73 12.32
N GLY A 84 -6.26 18.29 11.13
CA GLY A 84 -5.18 18.84 10.28
C GLY A 84 -4.87 18.00 9.05
N VAL A 85 -5.37 16.77 8.96
CA VAL A 85 -5.34 15.98 7.72
C VAL A 85 -6.23 16.66 6.67
N GLN A 86 -5.69 16.80 5.46
CA GLN A 86 -6.42 17.35 4.32
C GLN A 86 -7.22 16.25 3.64
N ARG A 87 -8.51 16.50 3.42
CA ARG A 87 -9.39 15.52 2.80
C ARG A 87 -9.11 15.39 1.30
N LEU A 88 -9.01 14.16 0.86
CA LEU A 88 -9.15 13.77 -0.54
C LEU A 88 -10.55 13.22 -0.79
N SER A 89 -11.00 13.27 -2.03
CA SER A 89 -12.27 12.68 -2.45
C SER A 89 -12.03 11.53 -3.42
N ASP A 90 -12.78 10.44 -3.25
CA ASP A 90 -12.70 9.25 -4.12
C ASP A 90 -12.74 9.66 -5.60
N LYS A 91 -11.83 9.13 -6.40
CA LYS A 91 -11.68 9.33 -7.86
C LYS A 91 -11.40 10.76 -8.31
N LEU A 92 -11.20 11.71 -7.40
CA LEU A 92 -10.80 13.06 -7.77
C LEU A 92 -9.29 13.20 -7.73
N PRO A 93 -8.64 13.56 -8.86
CA PRO A 93 -7.20 13.71 -8.90
C PRO A 93 -6.75 14.91 -8.07
N TYR A 94 -5.69 14.74 -7.32
CA TYR A 94 -5.02 15.77 -6.53
C TYR A 94 -3.57 15.93 -6.99
N ARG A 95 -3.12 17.15 -7.20
CA ARG A 95 -1.75 17.42 -7.61
C ARG A 95 -0.86 17.77 -6.42
N GLN A 96 0.22 17.01 -6.26
CA GLN A 96 1.28 17.28 -5.30
C GLN A 96 2.64 17.34 -6.02
N GLY A 97 3.14 18.55 -6.24
CA GLY A 97 4.36 18.76 -7.01
C GLY A 97 4.23 18.24 -8.46
N SER A 98 5.08 17.29 -8.83
CA SER A 98 5.05 16.59 -10.11
C SER A 98 4.15 15.35 -10.14
N PHE A 99 3.54 14.98 -9.01
CA PHE A 99 2.60 13.86 -8.95
C PHE A 99 1.14 14.29 -9.09
N ILE A 100 0.36 13.48 -9.81
CA ILE A 100 -1.11 13.49 -9.80
C ILE A 100 -1.53 12.22 -9.06
N ILE A 101 -2.18 12.37 -7.92
CA ILE A 101 -2.61 11.29 -7.04
C ILE A 101 -4.13 11.20 -7.09
N THR A 102 -4.65 10.05 -7.50
CA THR A 102 -6.08 9.78 -7.56
C THR A 102 -6.41 8.68 -6.57
N PRO A 103 -7.10 8.98 -5.46
CA PRO A 103 -7.55 7.95 -4.52
C PRO A 103 -8.67 7.12 -5.14
N PHE A 104 -8.76 5.86 -4.76
CA PHE A 104 -9.90 4.99 -5.07
C PHE A 104 -10.26 4.13 -3.85
N THR A 105 -11.56 3.89 -3.67
CA THR A 105 -12.06 3.15 -2.51
C THR A 105 -11.65 1.68 -2.56
N CYS A 106 -11.12 1.16 -1.47
CA CYS A 106 -10.80 -0.23 -1.21
C CYS A 106 -11.84 -0.88 -0.29
N GLN A 107 -11.92 -2.22 -0.30
CA GLN A 107 -12.84 -2.99 0.53
C GLN A 107 -12.15 -3.38 1.84
N HIS A 108 -12.49 -2.70 2.92
CA HIS A 108 -11.93 -2.91 4.26
C HIS A 108 -12.99 -2.69 5.34
N ASP A 109 -12.66 -2.89 6.62
CA ASP A 109 -13.58 -2.70 7.77
C ASP A 109 -13.77 -1.21 8.16
N VAL A 110 -12.91 -0.32 7.65
CA VAL A 110 -13.02 1.15 7.74
C VAL A 110 -12.89 1.78 6.36
N GLU A 111 -13.18 3.09 6.21
CA GLU A 111 -12.96 3.79 4.94
C GLU A 111 -11.47 3.70 4.57
N CYS A 112 -11.18 3.03 3.45
CA CYS A 112 -9.81 2.78 3.00
C CYS A 112 -9.64 3.21 1.54
N TYR A 113 -8.54 3.92 1.27
CA TYR A 113 -8.14 4.33 -0.08
C TYR A 113 -6.92 3.55 -0.57
N GLY A 114 -6.97 3.13 -1.82
CA GLY A 114 -5.78 2.91 -2.63
C GLY A 114 -5.42 4.18 -3.40
N TYR A 115 -4.23 4.25 -3.94
CA TYR A 115 -3.73 5.41 -4.67
C TYR A 115 -3.20 5.03 -6.04
N HIS A 116 -3.71 5.72 -7.06
CA HIS A 116 -3.14 5.74 -8.39
C HIS A 116 -2.29 7.00 -8.51
N VAL A 117 -0.97 6.83 -8.63
CA VAL A 117 0.03 7.92 -8.60
C VAL A 117 0.68 8.02 -9.97
N GLN A 118 0.46 9.12 -10.68
CA GLN A 118 1.09 9.41 -11.96
C GLN A 118 2.12 10.53 -11.81
N SER A 119 3.34 10.31 -12.29
CA SER A 119 4.34 11.38 -12.43
C SER A 119 4.22 12.06 -13.78
N ILE A 120 4.11 13.39 -13.77
CA ILE A 120 4.20 14.20 -15.00
C ILE A 120 5.64 14.42 -15.45
N GLU A 121 6.63 14.14 -14.59
CA GLU A 121 8.05 14.28 -14.87
C GLU A 121 8.58 13.07 -15.66
N THR A 122 8.23 11.84 -15.21
CA THR A 122 8.71 10.60 -15.82
C THR A 122 7.66 9.93 -16.73
N ASN A 123 6.43 10.41 -16.69
CA ASN A 123 5.25 9.81 -17.34
C ASN A 123 4.97 8.37 -16.87
N GLU A 124 5.48 7.99 -15.70
CA GLU A 124 5.27 6.68 -15.10
C GLU A 124 4.09 6.71 -14.13
N THR A 125 3.47 5.55 -13.94
CA THR A 125 2.31 5.36 -13.07
C THR A 125 2.56 4.25 -12.07
N LEU A 126 2.23 4.52 -10.81
CA LEU A 126 2.27 3.58 -9.71
C LEU A 126 0.85 3.36 -9.18
N LEU A 127 0.52 2.10 -8.91
CA LEU A 127 -0.70 1.70 -8.23
C LEU A 127 -0.33 1.15 -6.84
N TYR A 128 -0.95 1.71 -5.79
CA TYR A 128 -0.76 1.27 -4.41
C TYR A 128 -2.09 0.92 -3.78
N PHE A 129 -2.19 -0.27 -3.19
CA PHE A 129 -3.31 -0.70 -2.37
C PHE A 129 -2.86 -1.75 -1.35
N THR A 130 -3.44 -1.66 -0.17
CA THR A 130 -3.22 -2.55 0.96
C THR A 130 -4.49 -2.67 1.77
N ASP A 131 -4.57 -3.65 2.65
CA ASP A 131 -5.70 -3.86 3.56
C ASP A 131 -7.03 -3.84 2.81
N THR A 132 -7.15 -4.74 1.84
CA THR A 132 -8.38 -4.84 1.04
C THR A 132 -8.62 -6.27 0.58
N ALA A 133 -9.84 -6.75 0.77
CA ALA A 133 -10.18 -8.09 0.32
C ALA A 133 -10.14 -8.23 -1.22
N TYR A 134 -10.48 -7.18 -1.96
CA TYR A 134 -10.40 -7.16 -3.43
C TYR A 134 -10.46 -5.73 -3.99
N ILE A 135 -10.05 -5.57 -5.26
CA ILE A 135 -10.14 -4.32 -6.02
C ILE A 135 -11.13 -4.49 -7.17
N LYS A 136 -12.20 -3.69 -7.17
CA LYS A 136 -13.26 -3.73 -8.19
C LYS A 136 -12.94 -2.95 -9.47
N TYR A 137 -11.85 -2.19 -9.48
CA TYR A 137 -11.45 -1.32 -10.59
C TYR A 137 -10.45 -2.03 -11.50
N ARG A 138 -10.39 -1.55 -12.74
CA ARG A 138 -9.34 -1.91 -13.71
C ARG A 138 -8.54 -0.67 -14.04
N PHE A 139 -7.24 -0.86 -14.18
CA PHE A 139 -6.28 0.20 -14.47
C PHE A 139 -5.53 -0.10 -15.77
N ARG A 140 -4.98 0.95 -16.38
CA ARG A 140 -4.19 0.85 -17.61
C ARG A 140 -2.90 1.63 -17.46
N ASN A 141 -1.89 1.31 -18.28
CA ASN A 141 -0.60 1.99 -18.30
C ASN A 141 0.08 2.04 -16.92
N ILE A 142 0.01 0.95 -16.17
CA ILE A 142 0.66 0.83 -14.86
C ILE A 142 2.11 0.41 -15.08
N HIS A 143 3.06 1.08 -14.40
CA HIS A 143 4.48 0.75 -14.45
C HIS A 143 4.96 0.08 -13.17
N TYR A 144 4.36 0.43 -12.04
CA TYR A 144 4.70 -0.10 -10.72
C TYR A 144 3.44 -0.49 -9.96
N ILE A 145 3.45 -1.65 -9.32
CA ILE A 145 2.35 -2.12 -8.48
C ILE A 145 2.89 -2.39 -7.08
N LEU A 146 2.36 -1.69 -6.08
CA LEU A 146 2.56 -1.91 -4.67
C LEU A 146 1.27 -2.51 -4.12
N ALA A 147 1.25 -3.81 -3.90
CA ALA A 147 0.02 -4.54 -3.62
C ALA A 147 0.15 -5.45 -2.40
N GLU A 148 -0.88 -5.49 -1.59
CA GLU A 148 -0.99 -6.49 -0.55
C GLU A 148 -1.04 -7.91 -1.13
N ALA A 149 -0.31 -8.83 -0.49
CA ALA A 149 -0.40 -10.27 -0.68
C ALA A 149 -0.34 -10.94 0.69
N ASN A 150 -1.43 -10.84 1.46
CA ASN A 150 -1.41 -11.13 2.88
C ASN A 150 -1.31 -12.64 3.16
N TYR A 151 -2.10 -13.47 2.47
CA TYR A 151 -2.22 -14.87 2.80
C TYR A 151 -2.44 -15.78 1.57
N SER A 152 -2.23 -17.08 1.78
CA SER A 152 -2.68 -18.16 0.90
C SER A 152 -3.74 -19.00 1.62
N PHE A 153 -4.80 -19.36 0.92
CA PHE A 153 -5.82 -20.27 1.45
C PHE A 153 -5.24 -21.63 1.85
N ASP A 154 -4.28 -22.17 1.09
CA ASP A 154 -3.65 -23.45 1.38
C ASP A 154 -2.85 -23.41 2.68
N VAL A 155 -2.00 -22.38 2.86
CA VAL A 155 -1.20 -22.17 4.08
C VAL A 155 -2.10 -21.94 5.29
N MET A 156 -3.14 -21.13 5.13
CA MET A 156 -4.10 -20.83 6.19
C MET A 156 -4.89 -22.10 6.60
N ALA A 157 -5.32 -22.92 5.64
CA ALA A 157 -6.02 -24.18 5.91
C ALA A 157 -5.11 -25.19 6.63
N GLU A 158 -3.83 -25.25 6.27
CA GLU A 158 -2.84 -26.09 6.95
C GLU A 158 -2.61 -25.64 8.40
N ASN A 159 -2.47 -24.34 8.63
CA ASN A 159 -2.30 -23.77 9.96
C ASN A 159 -3.54 -23.97 10.85
N ALA A 160 -4.73 -23.87 10.28
CA ALA A 160 -5.97 -24.15 11.00
C ALA A 160 -6.06 -25.64 11.43
N LYS A 161 -5.66 -26.56 10.55
CA LYS A 161 -5.60 -28.01 10.89
C LYS A 161 -4.61 -28.31 12.01
N LYS A 162 -3.50 -27.56 12.08
CA LYS A 162 -2.46 -27.67 13.14
C LYS A 162 -2.87 -26.95 14.43
N GLY A 163 -4.01 -26.23 14.46
CA GLY A 163 -4.47 -25.48 15.63
C GLY A 163 -3.65 -24.21 15.92
N HIS A 164 -2.85 -23.73 14.97
CA HIS A 164 -1.98 -22.56 15.14
C HIS A 164 -2.74 -21.24 15.09
N VAL A 165 -3.89 -21.18 14.38
CA VAL A 165 -4.69 -19.97 14.22
C VAL A 165 -6.16 -20.32 14.48
N PRO A 166 -6.85 -19.59 15.39
CA PRO A 166 -8.28 -19.76 15.59
C PRO A 166 -9.05 -19.41 14.31
N TRP A 167 -10.10 -20.17 13.98
CA TRP A 167 -10.85 -20.02 12.73
C TRP A 167 -11.46 -18.62 12.52
N PHE A 168 -11.92 -17.97 13.60
CA PHE A 168 -12.50 -16.62 13.55
C PHE A 168 -11.48 -15.53 13.15
N VAL A 169 -10.18 -15.75 13.44
CA VAL A 169 -9.11 -14.87 12.95
C VAL A 169 -8.97 -15.02 11.44
N SER A 170 -9.08 -16.26 10.93
CA SER A 170 -9.04 -16.54 9.51
C SER A 170 -10.21 -15.91 8.77
N GLU A 171 -11.43 -15.92 9.34
CA GLU A 171 -12.61 -15.29 8.73
C GLU A 171 -12.43 -13.77 8.58
N ARG A 172 -11.94 -13.08 9.62
CA ARG A 172 -11.65 -11.65 9.57
C ARG A 172 -10.60 -11.34 8.49
N VAL A 173 -9.50 -12.10 8.44
CA VAL A 173 -8.44 -11.92 7.44
C VAL A 173 -9.00 -12.00 6.03
N VAL A 174 -9.85 -12.99 5.73
CA VAL A 174 -10.47 -13.14 4.41
C VAL A 174 -11.36 -11.95 4.02
N GLN A 175 -11.99 -11.30 4.99
CA GLN A 175 -12.88 -10.17 4.73
C GLN A 175 -12.14 -8.83 4.55
N THR A 176 -10.93 -8.72 5.08
CA THR A 176 -10.21 -7.44 5.18
C THR A 176 -8.88 -7.39 4.45
N HIS A 177 -8.35 -8.55 4.04
CA HIS A 177 -7.04 -8.64 3.38
C HIS A 177 -7.10 -9.46 2.09
N MET A 178 -6.14 -9.22 1.20
CA MET A 178 -6.06 -9.84 -0.11
C MET A 178 -5.25 -11.14 -0.07
N SER A 179 -5.85 -12.24 -0.56
CA SER A 179 -5.09 -13.47 -0.79
C SER A 179 -4.19 -13.33 -2.01
N ILE A 180 -3.17 -14.16 -2.10
CA ILE A 180 -2.32 -14.25 -3.30
C ILE A 180 -3.15 -14.66 -4.53
N ASP A 181 -4.19 -15.47 -4.38
CA ASP A 181 -5.05 -15.88 -5.48
C ASP A 181 -5.89 -14.72 -5.99
N THR A 182 -6.49 -13.93 -5.09
CA THR A 182 -7.24 -12.71 -5.45
C THR A 182 -6.33 -11.68 -6.13
N LEU A 183 -5.08 -11.52 -5.65
CA LEU A 183 -4.11 -10.65 -6.32
C LEU A 183 -3.80 -11.13 -7.73
N LEU A 184 -3.58 -12.43 -7.95
CA LEU A 184 -3.33 -12.98 -9.28
C LEU A 184 -4.52 -12.76 -10.22
N ASP A 185 -5.75 -12.92 -9.73
CA ASP A 185 -6.95 -12.64 -10.52
C ASP A 185 -7.07 -11.14 -10.87
N PHE A 186 -6.72 -10.25 -9.93
CA PHE A 186 -6.62 -8.82 -10.20
C PHE A 186 -5.58 -8.53 -11.28
N LEU A 187 -4.38 -9.12 -11.19
CA LEU A 187 -3.31 -8.92 -12.17
C LEU A 187 -3.74 -9.39 -13.57
N LYS A 188 -4.34 -10.57 -13.69
CA LYS A 188 -4.89 -11.10 -14.97
C LYS A 188 -5.98 -10.21 -15.58
N ALA A 189 -6.77 -9.55 -14.75
CA ALA A 189 -7.85 -8.68 -15.20
C ALA A 189 -7.41 -7.31 -15.70
N ASN A 190 -6.13 -6.95 -15.51
CA ASN A 190 -5.56 -5.66 -15.86
C ASN A 190 -4.56 -5.75 -17.02
N ASP A 191 -4.33 -4.62 -17.69
CA ASP A 191 -3.29 -4.50 -18.71
C ASP A 191 -1.92 -4.32 -18.03
N LEU A 192 -1.09 -5.36 -18.08
CA LEU A 192 0.23 -5.40 -17.46
C LEU A 192 1.38 -5.12 -18.43
N HIS A 193 1.09 -4.76 -19.68
CA HIS A 193 2.11 -4.60 -20.72
C HIS A 193 3.24 -3.62 -20.35
N SER A 194 2.90 -2.57 -19.59
CA SER A 194 3.86 -1.56 -19.14
C SER A 194 4.47 -1.83 -17.76
N VAL A 195 4.05 -2.89 -17.06
CA VAL A 195 4.48 -3.16 -15.68
C VAL A 195 5.95 -3.59 -15.67
N LYS A 196 6.75 -2.84 -14.91
CA LYS A 196 8.19 -3.07 -14.71
C LYS A 196 8.44 -3.87 -13.43
N GLU A 197 7.83 -3.43 -12.33
CA GLU A 197 8.08 -3.96 -11.00
C GLU A 197 6.78 -4.11 -10.21
N ILE A 198 6.71 -5.19 -9.43
CA ILE A 198 5.62 -5.47 -8.50
C ILE A 198 6.23 -5.70 -7.12
N TYR A 199 5.69 -4.99 -6.12
CA TYR A 199 6.07 -5.08 -4.73
C TYR A 199 4.93 -5.77 -3.96
N LEU A 200 5.20 -6.99 -3.50
CA LEU A 200 4.28 -7.73 -2.64
C LEU A 200 4.49 -7.27 -1.20
N LEU A 201 3.45 -6.72 -0.63
CA LEU A 201 3.46 -6.01 0.64
C LEU A 201 2.52 -6.67 1.64
N HIS A 202 2.65 -6.30 2.91
CA HIS A 202 1.74 -6.67 3.99
C HIS A 202 1.50 -8.18 4.13
N LEU A 203 2.58 -8.97 3.98
CA LEU A 203 2.52 -10.42 4.11
C LEU A 203 2.25 -10.84 5.56
N SER A 204 1.37 -11.81 5.75
CA SER A 204 1.14 -12.43 7.05
C SER A 204 2.33 -13.31 7.44
N ASN A 205 2.87 -13.14 8.64
CA ASN A 205 3.97 -13.99 9.16
C ASN A 205 3.58 -15.46 9.25
N ALA A 206 2.30 -15.77 9.48
CA ALA A 206 1.82 -17.13 9.67
C ALA A 206 1.21 -17.76 8.41
N ASN A 207 0.52 -16.97 7.58
CA ASN A 207 -0.35 -17.46 6.52
C ASN A 207 0.16 -17.15 5.11
N SER A 208 1.41 -16.72 4.96
CA SER A 208 2.04 -16.47 3.66
C SER A 208 3.25 -17.36 3.39
N ASP A 209 3.58 -17.50 2.13
CA ASP A 209 4.83 -18.08 1.64
C ASP A 209 5.45 -17.10 0.61
N ALA A 210 6.38 -16.28 1.08
CA ALA A 210 7.02 -15.23 0.31
C ALA A 210 7.69 -15.75 -0.99
N ALA A 211 8.35 -16.91 -0.91
CA ALA A 211 9.04 -17.49 -2.06
C ALA A 211 8.05 -18.01 -3.12
N SER A 212 7.00 -18.69 -2.68
CA SER A 212 5.91 -19.16 -3.52
C SER A 212 5.17 -17.98 -4.17
N PHE A 213 4.81 -16.95 -3.38
CA PHE A 213 4.11 -15.76 -3.87
C PHE A 213 4.91 -15.03 -4.95
N LYS A 214 6.21 -14.80 -4.70
CA LYS A 214 7.11 -14.22 -5.68
C LYS A 214 7.11 -15.00 -6.99
N THR A 215 7.32 -16.31 -6.91
CA THR A 215 7.39 -17.20 -8.08
C THR A 215 6.09 -17.18 -8.88
N ARG A 216 4.94 -17.25 -8.20
CA ARG A 216 3.62 -17.22 -8.83
C ARG A 216 3.35 -15.92 -9.57
N VAL A 217 3.66 -14.78 -8.95
CA VAL A 217 3.45 -13.47 -9.56
C VAL A 217 4.43 -13.24 -10.73
N GLN A 218 5.70 -13.61 -10.59
CA GLN A 218 6.67 -13.55 -11.69
C GLN A 218 6.24 -14.37 -12.88
N LYS A 219 5.76 -15.61 -12.66
CA LYS A 219 5.31 -16.51 -13.73
C LYS A 219 4.10 -15.94 -14.46
N GLU A 220 3.18 -15.30 -13.74
CA GLU A 220 1.96 -14.73 -14.30
C GLU A 220 2.22 -13.45 -15.11
N THR A 221 3.16 -12.61 -14.64
CA THR A 221 3.28 -11.24 -15.15
C THR A 221 4.54 -10.99 -15.99
N GLY A 222 5.58 -11.80 -15.80
CA GLY A 222 6.92 -11.55 -16.38
C GLY A 222 7.65 -10.35 -15.76
N ALA A 223 7.08 -9.66 -14.79
CA ALA A 223 7.65 -8.48 -14.14
C ALA A 223 8.72 -8.86 -13.10
N VAL A 224 9.55 -7.89 -12.72
CA VAL A 224 10.43 -8.00 -11.55
C VAL A 224 9.57 -7.94 -10.29
N VAL A 225 9.72 -8.90 -9.37
CA VAL A 225 8.91 -9.00 -8.14
C VAL A 225 9.79 -8.90 -6.90
N TYR A 226 9.47 -7.95 -6.04
CA TYR A 226 10.03 -7.80 -4.70
C TYR A 226 9.01 -8.24 -3.65
N VAL A 227 9.47 -8.74 -2.50
CA VAL A 227 8.61 -9.19 -1.39
C VAL A 227 9.15 -8.59 -0.09
N TYR A 228 8.24 -8.02 0.74
CA TYR A 228 8.55 -7.34 1.99
C TYR A 228 7.63 -7.75 3.12
#